data_5a946801a3b734871ec3bf63a1ed41e2
#
_entry.id   5a946801a3b734871ec3bf63a1ed41e2
#
_cell.length_a   1.000
_cell.length_b   1.000
_cell.length_c   1.000
_cell.angle_alpha   90.00
_cell.angle_beta   90.00
_cell.angle_gamma   90.00
#
_symmetry.space_group_name_H-M   'P 1'
#
loop_
_entity.id
_entity.type
_entity.pdbx_description
1 polymer ?
#
loop_
_entity_poly.entity_id
_entity_poly.type
_entity_poly.pdbx_seq_one_letter_code
_entity_poly.pdbx_strand_id
1 'polypeptide(L)'
;MTENWRDLIHRAFSGQLALRHVWAITQHHRIQASPGYRAAAQYVTDQLTGAGLSPVTHAYPAAPDVRFGSAYSFLEWECEAATLHRLDAGGEPTELLCDFAAVPISVIQRSISVEGDFPVVVLGGTGGKSAADYEGVDVKGKVVLTGEPLARVAEQAITHRGAAGILFDGIQAGNRVNFDLPDALRYTSFWWPGPKAPDGFGFVINQRTGQALRSQLAGGADVRVRARVESRFYRGSLDVVEAFIPGTEEEQEILLVAHLCHPLPSAHDNASGAAALLTVMTMLASLIDSGKLPRPRRGIRAIWVPEFSG
;
A
#
# COMPACT_ATOMS: atom_id res chain seq x y z
N MET A 1 -28.23 41.47 -1.15
CA MET A 1 -28.04 40.23 -2.02
C MET A 1 -27.41 39.17 -1.12
N THR A 2 -28.13 38.10 -0.82
CA THR A 2 -27.58 36.98 -0.07
C THR A 2 -26.53 36.31 -1.00
N GLU A 3 -25.28 36.34 -0.57
CA GLU A 3 -24.18 35.67 -1.28
C GLU A 3 -24.56 34.19 -1.48
N ASN A 4 -24.41 33.70 -2.71
CA ASN A 4 -24.68 32.30 -2.99
C ASN A 4 -23.58 31.43 -2.33
N TRP A 5 -23.92 30.62 -1.35
CA TRP A 5 -22.96 29.77 -0.63
C TRP A 5 -22.13 28.87 -1.56
N ARG A 6 -22.72 28.42 -2.66
CA ARG A 6 -21.99 27.66 -3.67
C ARG A 6 -20.80 28.44 -4.24
N ASP A 7 -21.03 29.70 -4.60
CA ASP A 7 -19.99 30.56 -5.15
C ASP A 7 -18.94 30.91 -4.10
N LEU A 8 -19.36 31.11 -2.84
CA LEU A 8 -18.46 31.33 -1.71
C LEU A 8 -17.52 30.12 -1.51
N ILE A 9 -18.08 28.92 -1.44
CA ILE A 9 -17.32 27.66 -1.27
C ILE A 9 -16.38 27.46 -2.45
N HIS A 10 -16.83 27.66 -3.68
CA HIS A 10 -15.98 27.54 -4.87
C HIS A 10 -14.78 28.49 -4.85
N ARG A 11 -14.99 29.74 -4.43
CA ARG A 11 -13.91 30.74 -4.32
C ARG A 11 -12.96 30.46 -3.17
N ALA A 12 -13.46 29.88 -2.07
CA ALA A 12 -12.65 29.57 -0.90
C ALA A 12 -11.82 28.31 -1.04
N PHE A 13 -12.25 27.36 -1.88
CA PHE A 13 -11.51 26.12 -2.10
C PHE A 13 -10.20 26.38 -2.84
N SER A 14 -9.09 25.99 -2.23
CA SER A 14 -7.75 26.15 -2.82
C SER A 14 -7.21 24.83 -3.38
N GLY A 15 -7.25 24.68 -4.72
CA GLY A 15 -6.64 23.53 -5.39
C GLY A 15 -5.12 23.44 -5.16
N GLN A 16 -4.43 24.58 -4.99
CA GLN A 16 -3.00 24.60 -4.67
C GLN A 16 -2.73 24.08 -3.25
N LEU A 17 -3.62 24.38 -2.28
CA LEU A 17 -3.51 23.82 -0.94
C LEU A 17 -3.76 22.32 -0.96
N ALA A 18 -4.78 21.87 -1.68
CA ALA A 18 -5.04 20.44 -1.88
C ALA A 18 -3.84 19.71 -2.48
N LEU A 19 -3.19 20.26 -3.50
CA LEU A 19 -1.97 19.69 -4.10
C LEU A 19 -0.79 19.63 -3.10
N ARG A 20 -0.63 20.64 -2.24
CA ARG A 20 0.37 20.58 -1.16
C ARG A 20 0.08 19.46 -0.17
N HIS A 21 -1.18 19.24 0.17
CA HIS A 21 -1.57 18.11 1.02
C HIS A 21 -1.33 16.77 0.31
N VAL A 22 -1.64 16.64 -0.98
CA VAL A 22 -1.30 15.45 -1.76
C VAL A 22 0.20 15.18 -1.68
N TRP A 23 1.03 16.20 -1.97
CA TRP A 23 2.48 16.05 -1.93
C TRP A 23 2.98 15.61 -0.55
N ALA A 24 2.51 16.22 0.54
CA ALA A 24 2.90 15.88 1.90
C ALA A 24 2.50 14.43 2.26
N ILE A 25 1.28 14.02 1.93
CA ILE A 25 0.78 12.67 2.20
C ILE A 25 1.58 11.63 1.40
N THR A 26 1.96 11.94 0.16
CA THR A 26 2.73 11.02 -0.69
C THR A 26 4.19 10.82 -0.26
N GLN A 27 4.70 11.55 0.72
CA GLN A 27 6.05 11.32 1.27
C GLN A 27 6.12 10.09 2.18
N HIS A 28 4.98 9.50 2.54
CA HIS A 28 4.91 8.38 3.46
C HIS A 28 4.55 7.07 2.74
N HIS A 29 5.29 6.00 3.02
CA HIS A 29 4.90 4.64 2.64
C HIS A 29 3.82 4.15 3.62
N ARG A 30 2.58 4.56 3.38
CA ARG A 30 1.44 4.51 4.31
C ARG A 30 0.54 3.29 4.10
N ILE A 31 1.12 2.11 4.08
CA ILE A 31 0.31 0.88 4.05
C ILE A 31 -0.47 0.72 5.37
N GLN A 32 -1.57 -0.05 5.34
CA GLN A 32 -2.40 -0.29 6.52
C GLN A 32 -1.56 -0.85 7.66
N ALA A 33 -1.78 -0.35 8.88
CA ALA A 33 -1.03 -0.72 10.07
C ALA A 33 0.49 -0.66 9.81
N SER A 34 1.01 0.55 9.72
CA SER A 34 2.45 0.81 9.52
C SER A 34 2.86 2.15 10.13
N PRO A 35 4.16 2.33 10.45
CA PRO A 35 4.68 3.62 10.88
C PRO A 35 4.42 4.74 9.85
N GLY A 36 4.51 4.43 8.56
CA GLY A 36 4.24 5.39 7.49
C GLY A 36 2.77 5.85 7.46
N TYR A 37 1.84 4.94 7.75
CA TYR A 37 0.43 5.32 7.90
C TYR A 37 0.22 6.28 9.06
N ARG A 38 0.80 5.97 10.23
CA ARG A 38 0.71 6.86 11.41
C ARG A 38 1.31 8.24 11.16
N ALA A 39 2.42 8.31 10.44
CA ALA A 39 3.02 9.60 10.06
C ALA A 39 2.08 10.43 9.16
N ALA A 40 1.42 9.80 8.19
CA ALA A 40 0.42 10.47 7.35
C ALA A 40 -0.83 10.87 8.16
N ALA A 41 -1.30 10.02 9.09
CA ALA A 41 -2.41 10.32 9.99
C ALA A 41 -2.09 11.52 10.91
N GLN A 42 -0.86 11.56 11.45
CA GLN A 42 -0.39 12.70 12.24
C GLN A 42 -0.37 13.99 11.42
N TYR A 43 0.11 13.94 10.18
CA TYR A 43 0.06 15.10 9.28
C TYR A 43 -1.37 15.63 9.12
N VAL A 44 -2.35 14.74 8.86
CA VAL A 44 -3.77 15.13 8.75
C VAL A 44 -4.28 15.77 10.05
N THR A 45 -3.98 15.15 11.18
CA THR A 45 -4.34 15.66 12.52
C THR A 45 -3.77 17.04 12.78
N ASP A 46 -2.49 17.27 12.45
CA ASP A 46 -1.83 18.58 12.65
C ASP A 46 -2.47 19.69 11.80
N GLN A 47 -2.81 19.36 10.53
CA GLN A 47 -3.48 20.33 9.65
C GLN A 47 -4.88 20.68 10.12
N LEU A 48 -5.66 19.71 10.61
CA LEU A 48 -6.98 19.92 11.17
C LEU A 48 -6.90 20.78 12.44
N THR A 49 -5.97 20.47 13.32
CA THR A 49 -5.71 21.24 14.55
C THR A 49 -5.30 22.67 14.23
N GLY A 50 -4.42 22.86 13.27
CA GLY A 50 -3.99 24.20 12.80
C GLY A 50 -5.13 25.03 12.19
N ALA A 51 -6.20 24.39 11.74
CA ALA A 51 -7.40 25.02 11.23
C ALA A 51 -8.49 25.26 12.31
N GLY A 52 -8.16 25.02 13.59
CA GLY A 52 -9.08 25.24 14.72
C GLY A 52 -10.06 24.09 14.99
N LEU A 53 -9.91 22.94 14.29
CA LEU A 53 -10.68 21.74 14.57
C LEU A 53 -10.05 20.94 15.73
N SER A 54 -10.84 20.09 16.36
CA SER A 54 -10.40 19.18 17.42
C SER A 54 -10.47 17.73 16.91
N PRO A 55 -9.49 17.29 16.12
CA PRO A 55 -9.50 15.92 15.59
C PRO A 55 -9.25 14.90 16.70
N VAL A 56 -9.78 13.69 16.50
CA VAL A 56 -9.57 12.52 17.36
C VAL A 56 -8.96 11.41 16.50
N THR A 57 -7.92 10.76 17.01
CA THR A 57 -7.38 9.55 16.41
C THR A 57 -7.83 8.34 17.21
N HIS A 58 -8.63 7.49 16.59
CA HIS A 58 -9.06 6.19 17.14
C HIS A 58 -8.05 5.13 16.73
N ALA A 59 -7.45 4.45 17.71
CA ALA A 59 -6.50 3.37 17.49
C ALA A 59 -7.18 2.02 17.73
N TYR A 60 -7.45 1.29 16.66
CA TYR A 60 -8.01 -0.06 16.73
C TYR A 60 -6.88 -1.10 16.70
N PRO A 61 -7.00 -2.22 17.45
CA PRO A 61 -5.92 -3.20 17.52
C PRO A 61 -5.62 -3.86 16.17
N ALA A 62 -4.38 -3.74 15.71
CA ALA A 62 -3.83 -4.56 14.62
C ALA A 62 -3.22 -5.82 15.23
N ALA A 63 -4.02 -6.91 15.33
CA ALA A 63 -3.64 -8.12 16.01
C ALA A 63 -4.43 -9.33 15.47
N PRO A 64 -3.83 -10.52 15.35
CA PRO A 64 -4.44 -11.67 14.68
C PRO A 64 -5.60 -12.32 15.46
N ASP A 65 -5.72 -12.04 16.74
CA ASP A 65 -6.78 -12.52 17.63
C ASP A 65 -7.96 -11.54 17.74
N VAL A 66 -7.92 -10.44 17.04
CA VAL A 66 -8.98 -9.42 17.00
C VAL A 66 -9.84 -9.59 15.76
N ARG A 67 -11.15 -9.38 15.91
CA ARG A 67 -12.12 -9.41 14.81
C ARG A 67 -12.97 -8.15 14.84
N PHE A 68 -13.26 -7.63 13.66
CA PHE A 68 -14.23 -6.56 13.41
C PHE A 68 -15.38 -7.16 12.59
N GLY A 69 -16.48 -7.49 13.25
CA GLY A 69 -17.56 -8.24 12.62
C GLY A 69 -17.10 -9.62 12.10
N SER A 70 -17.16 -9.84 10.80
CA SER A 70 -16.70 -11.08 10.15
C SER A 70 -15.22 -11.04 9.73
N ALA A 71 -14.59 -9.87 9.72
CA ALA A 71 -13.20 -9.70 9.30
C ALA A 71 -12.21 -9.96 10.43
N TYR A 72 -11.11 -10.64 10.13
CA TYR A 72 -9.96 -10.76 11.03
C TYR A 72 -9.07 -9.53 10.88
N SER A 73 -8.56 -9.02 12.01
CA SER A 73 -7.46 -8.09 12.02
C SER A 73 -6.14 -8.83 11.73
N PHE A 74 -5.05 -8.08 11.61
CA PHE A 74 -3.75 -8.60 11.20
C PHE A 74 -2.64 -7.86 11.96
N LEU A 75 -1.44 -8.45 11.96
CA LEU A 75 -0.27 -7.81 12.55
C LEU A 75 0.16 -6.58 11.74
N GLU A 76 0.61 -5.57 12.40
CA GLU A 76 1.36 -4.49 11.80
C GLU A 76 2.64 -5.03 11.17
N TRP A 77 3.02 -4.48 10.03
CA TRP A 77 4.24 -4.83 9.31
C TRP A 77 5.10 -3.61 9.06
N GLU A 78 6.38 -3.77 9.28
CA GLU A 78 7.38 -2.75 9.02
C GLU A 78 8.56 -3.38 8.28
N CYS A 79 9.04 -2.71 7.24
CA CYS A 79 10.27 -3.04 6.53
C CYS A 79 11.27 -1.91 6.77
N GLU A 80 12.42 -2.24 7.31
CA GLU A 80 13.49 -1.28 7.58
C GLU A 80 14.45 -1.16 6.40
N ALA A 81 14.77 -2.29 5.76
CA ALA A 81 15.61 -2.34 4.58
C ALA A 81 15.29 -3.57 3.74
N ALA A 82 15.42 -3.46 2.43
CA ALA A 82 15.46 -4.63 1.57
C ALA A 82 16.20 -4.34 0.27
N THR A 83 16.99 -5.31 -0.18
CA THR A 83 17.70 -5.26 -1.46
C THR A 83 17.63 -6.59 -2.17
N LEU A 84 17.64 -6.54 -3.50
CA LEU A 84 17.74 -7.70 -4.38
C LEU A 84 18.86 -7.45 -5.38
N HIS A 85 19.84 -8.34 -5.41
CA HIS A 85 20.94 -8.32 -6.37
C HIS A 85 20.89 -9.55 -7.26
N ARG A 86 21.22 -9.38 -8.52
CA ARG A 86 21.56 -10.48 -9.41
C ARG A 86 22.99 -10.93 -9.12
N LEU A 87 23.24 -12.24 -9.18
CA LEU A 87 24.55 -12.83 -8.99
C LEU A 87 25.15 -13.30 -10.31
N ASP A 88 26.49 -13.30 -10.38
CA ASP A 88 27.24 -14.01 -11.43
C ASP A 88 27.41 -15.52 -11.11
N ALA A 89 28.12 -16.24 -11.97
CA ALA A 89 28.39 -17.65 -11.76
C ALA A 89 29.29 -17.95 -10.54
N GLY A 90 30.04 -16.96 -10.07
CA GLY A 90 30.85 -17.03 -8.86
C GLY A 90 30.08 -16.72 -7.56
N GLY A 91 28.84 -16.26 -7.67
CA GLY A 91 28.01 -15.84 -6.56
C GLY A 91 28.22 -14.38 -6.13
N GLU A 92 28.92 -13.59 -6.94
CA GLU A 92 29.15 -12.16 -6.63
C GLU A 92 28.02 -11.30 -7.21
N PRO A 93 27.59 -10.26 -6.46
CA PRO A 93 26.57 -9.31 -6.92
C PRO A 93 27.04 -8.52 -8.14
N THR A 94 26.22 -8.52 -9.21
CA THR A 94 26.52 -7.82 -10.47
C THR A 94 25.58 -6.66 -10.75
N GLU A 95 24.33 -6.74 -10.30
CA GLU A 95 23.30 -5.77 -10.61
C GLU A 95 22.34 -5.63 -9.42
N LEU A 96 22.08 -4.41 -8.99
CA LEU A 96 21.03 -4.10 -8.02
C LEU A 96 19.69 -4.04 -8.73
N LEU A 97 18.82 -5.02 -8.48
CA LEU A 97 17.49 -5.11 -9.10
C LEU A 97 16.43 -4.36 -8.31
N CYS A 98 16.50 -4.38 -6.98
CA CYS A 98 15.55 -3.72 -6.07
C CYS A 98 16.28 -3.10 -4.88
N ASP A 99 15.81 -1.91 -4.49
CA ASP A 99 16.21 -1.22 -3.27
C ASP A 99 14.97 -0.57 -2.66
N PHE A 100 14.58 -1.04 -1.48
CA PHE A 100 13.43 -0.52 -0.74
C PHE A 100 13.56 0.95 -0.38
N ALA A 101 14.76 1.40 -0.04
CA ALA A 101 14.98 2.80 0.33
C ALA A 101 14.74 3.76 -0.84
N ALA A 102 15.09 3.33 -2.06
CA ALA A 102 14.86 4.11 -3.27
C ALA A 102 13.43 3.97 -3.80
N VAL A 103 12.89 2.74 -3.79
CA VAL A 103 11.57 2.40 -4.35
C VAL A 103 10.85 1.42 -3.44
N PRO A 104 10.09 1.88 -2.43
CA PRO A 104 9.43 1.00 -1.46
C PRO A 104 8.49 -0.05 -2.06
N ILE A 105 7.87 0.22 -3.21
CA ILE A 105 7.02 -0.76 -3.90
C ILE A 105 7.80 -1.87 -4.60
N SER A 106 9.13 -1.83 -4.61
CA SER A 106 9.97 -2.93 -5.11
C SER A 106 9.99 -4.15 -4.18
N VAL A 107 9.46 -4.03 -2.98
CA VAL A 107 9.27 -5.16 -2.05
C VAL A 107 7.80 -5.55 -2.01
N ILE A 108 7.51 -6.83 -2.12
CA ILE A 108 6.16 -7.34 -1.88
C ILE A 108 5.83 -7.09 -0.41
N GLN A 109 4.77 -6.33 -0.18
CA GLN A 109 4.36 -5.97 1.18
C GLN A 109 4.15 -7.24 2.02
N ARG A 110 4.46 -7.16 3.30
CA ARG A 110 4.36 -8.26 4.25
C ARG A 110 5.31 -9.42 3.98
N SER A 111 6.44 -9.15 3.31
CA SER A 111 7.56 -10.08 3.23
C SER A 111 8.17 -10.32 4.61
N ILE A 112 8.53 -11.56 4.89
CA ILE A 112 9.32 -11.91 6.09
C ILE A 112 10.78 -11.51 5.93
N SER A 113 11.51 -11.40 7.04
CA SER A 113 12.97 -11.22 7.00
C SER A 113 13.66 -12.41 6.36
N VAL A 114 14.64 -12.11 5.54
CA VAL A 114 15.48 -13.11 4.87
C VAL A 114 16.84 -12.51 4.53
N GLU A 115 17.87 -13.35 4.53
CA GLU A 115 19.16 -13.04 3.93
C GLU A 115 19.73 -14.33 3.32
N GLY A 116 20.07 -14.28 2.01
CA GLY A 116 20.63 -15.44 1.32
C GLY A 116 20.62 -15.34 -0.20
N ASP A 117 21.20 -16.39 -0.82
CA ASP A 117 21.32 -16.56 -2.25
C ASP A 117 20.33 -17.64 -2.72
N PHE A 118 19.50 -17.30 -3.71
CA PHE A 118 18.41 -18.14 -4.15
C PHE A 118 18.44 -18.36 -5.66
N PRO A 119 18.32 -19.63 -6.12
CA PRO A 119 18.06 -19.90 -7.53
C PRO A 119 16.70 -19.35 -7.95
N VAL A 120 16.61 -18.81 -9.16
CA VAL A 120 15.36 -18.34 -9.75
C VAL A 120 14.81 -19.43 -10.69
N VAL A 121 13.50 -19.67 -10.60
CA VAL A 121 12.79 -20.60 -11.49
C VAL A 121 11.57 -19.94 -12.11
N VAL A 122 11.25 -20.38 -13.32
CA VAL A 122 10.04 -19.99 -14.06
C VAL A 122 9.17 -21.22 -14.27
N LEU A 123 7.88 -21.07 -14.11
CA LEU A 123 6.90 -22.13 -14.33
C LEU A 123 6.23 -21.95 -15.70
N GLY A 124 5.94 -23.05 -16.35
CA GLY A 124 5.15 -23.09 -17.58
C GLY A 124 3.63 -22.97 -17.29
N GLY A 125 2.84 -23.34 -18.28
CA GLY A 125 1.40 -23.45 -18.15
C GLY A 125 0.74 -22.14 -17.78
N THR A 126 0.10 -22.08 -16.61
CA THR A 126 -0.59 -20.90 -16.08
C THR A 126 0.31 -20.00 -15.21
N GLY A 127 1.64 -20.21 -15.24
CA GLY A 127 2.61 -19.39 -14.54
C GLY A 127 2.62 -19.56 -13.02
N GLY A 128 2.23 -20.73 -12.52
CA GLY A 128 2.26 -21.10 -11.12
C GLY A 128 0.92 -20.97 -10.37
N LYS A 129 -0.17 -20.69 -11.05
CA LYS A 129 -1.52 -20.65 -10.44
C LYS A 129 -2.13 -22.02 -10.20
N SER A 130 -1.74 -23.02 -10.98
CA SER A 130 -2.27 -24.37 -10.97
C SER A 130 -1.27 -25.35 -10.39
N ALA A 131 -1.74 -26.37 -9.71
CA ALA A 131 -0.89 -27.47 -9.23
C ALA A 131 -0.14 -28.17 -10.38
N ALA A 132 -0.73 -28.25 -11.56
CA ALA A 132 -0.15 -28.87 -12.75
C ALA A 132 1.10 -28.10 -13.25
N ASP A 133 1.21 -26.81 -13.01
CA ASP A 133 2.37 -26.01 -13.42
C ASP A 133 3.68 -26.45 -12.74
N TYR A 134 3.56 -27.18 -11.64
CA TYR A 134 4.69 -27.64 -10.81
C TYR A 134 5.10 -29.09 -11.08
N GLU A 135 4.41 -29.80 -12.01
CA GLU A 135 4.77 -31.16 -12.35
C GLU A 135 6.18 -31.22 -12.96
N GLY A 136 7.06 -32.00 -12.34
CA GLY A 136 8.46 -32.11 -12.74
C GLY A 136 9.35 -30.90 -12.42
N VAL A 137 8.83 -29.87 -11.75
CA VAL A 137 9.60 -28.69 -11.37
C VAL A 137 9.77 -28.62 -9.86
N ASP A 138 11.01 -28.72 -9.38
CA ASP A 138 11.34 -28.48 -7.98
C ASP A 138 11.47 -26.98 -7.72
N VAL A 139 10.63 -26.45 -6.83
CA VAL A 139 10.66 -25.04 -6.40
C VAL A 139 11.10 -24.86 -4.94
N LYS A 140 11.37 -25.96 -4.22
CA LYS A 140 11.72 -25.92 -2.80
C LYS A 140 13.01 -25.12 -2.58
N GLY A 141 12.92 -24.10 -1.70
CA GLY A 141 14.04 -23.21 -1.40
C GLY A 141 14.46 -22.27 -2.55
N LYS A 142 13.67 -22.19 -3.62
CA LYS A 142 13.93 -21.33 -4.77
C LYS A 142 12.98 -20.15 -4.80
N VAL A 143 13.28 -19.16 -5.65
CA VAL A 143 12.43 -18.00 -5.90
C VAL A 143 11.70 -18.18 -7.24
N VAL A 144 10.38 -18.07 -7.22
CA VAL A 144 9.53 -18.23 -8.41
C VAL A 144 9.32 -16.87 -9.07
N LEU A 145 9.72 -16.74 -10.33
CA LEU A 145 9.45 -15.56 -11.17
C LEU A 145 8.10 -15.71 -11.87
N THR A 146 7.18 -14.77 -11.60
CA THR A 146 5.81 -14.80 -12.13
C THR A 146 5.24 -13.41 -12.35
N GLY A 147 4.37 -13.26 -13.37
CA GLY A 147 3.51 -12.08 -13.55
C GLY A 147 2.05 -12.32 -13.16
N GLU A 148 1.75 -13.48 -12.58
CA GLU A 148 0.39 -13.93 -12.27
C GLU A 148 -0.09 -13.47 -10.88
N PRO A 149 -1.41 -13.50 -10.58
CA PRO A 149 -1.95 -13.06 -9.30
C PRO A 149 -1.24 -13.71 -8.11
N LEU A 150 -0.58 -12.87 -7.30
CA LEU A 150 0.33 -13.28 -6.25
C LEU A 150 -0.30 -14.28 -5.26
N ALA A 151 -1.54 -14.04 -4.83
CA ALA A 151 -2.19 -14.89 -3.82
C ALA A 151 -2.24 -16.37 -4.24
N ARG A 152 -2.54 -16.64 -5.52
CA ARG A 152 -2.59 -18.00 -6.05
C ARG A 152 -1.21 -18.63 -6.17
N VAL A 153 -0.24 -17.86 -6.65
CA VAL A 153 1.14 -18.38 -6.79
C VAL A 153 1.76 -18.60 -5.42
N ALA A 154 1.57 -17.70 -4.46
CA ALA A 154 2.09 -17.85 -3.10
C ALA A 154 1.52 -19.10 -2.41
N GLU A 155 0.22 -19.35 -2.54
CA GLU A 155 -0.43 -20.55 -2.02
C GLU A 155 0.22 -21.83 -2.61
N GLN A 156 0.37 -21.87 -3.91
CA GLN A 156 0.90 -23.06 -4.61
C GLN A 156 2.40 -23.24 -4.43
N ALA A 157 3.19 -22.18 -4.57
CA ALA A 157 4.65 -22.25 -4.52
C ALA A 157 5.18 -22.29 -3.08
N ILE A 158 4.77 -21.33 -2.25
CA ILE A 158 5.32 -21.17 -0.90
C ILE A 158 4.66 -22.15 0.06
N THR A 159 3.33 -22.06 0.22
CA THR A 159 2.62 -22.83 1.25
C THR A 159 2.65 -24.31 0.96
N HIS A 160 2.42 -24.75 -0.26
CA HIS A 160 2.30 -26.17 -0.58
C HIS A 160 3.63 -26.83 -0.97
N ARG A 161 4.62 -26.06 -1.47
CA ARG A 161 5.85 -26.64 -2.06
C ARG A 161 7.15 -26.09 -1.49
N GLY A 162 7.08 -25.14 -0.57
CA GLY A 162 8.26 -24.63 0.15
C GLY A 162 9.20 -23.77 -0.72
N ALA A 163 8.69 -23.08 -1.73
CA ALA A 163 9.45 -22.04 -2.38
C ALA A 163 9.84 -20.96 -1.36
N ALA A 164 11.03 -20.40 -1.47
CA ALA A 164 11.55 -19.41 -0.54
C ALA A 164 10.88 -18.05 -0.71
N GLY A 165 10.56 -17.68 -1.97
CA GLY A 165 10.00 -16.39 -2.27
C GLY A 165 9.49 -16.24 -3.69
N ILE A 166 9.09 -15.02 -4.03
CA ILE A 166 8.54 -14.67 -5.34
C ILE A 166 9.21 -13.42 -5.91
N LEU A 167 9.58 -13.44 -7.17
CA LEU A 167 9.82 -12.27 -8.01
C LEU A 167 8.57 -12.02 -8.84
N PHE A 168 7.96 -10.84 -8.63
CA PHE A 168 6.74 -10.48 -9.32
C PHE A 168 7.01 -9.40 -10.37
N ASP A 169 6.68 -9.67 -11.63
CA ASP A 169 6.80 -8.73 -12.74
C ASP A 169 5.47 -8.44 -13.44
N GLY A 170 4.35 -8.79 -12.78
CA GLY A 170 3.02 -8.65 -13.36
C GLY A 170 2.53 -7.21 -13.40
N ILE A 171 2.16 -6.75 -14.60
CA ILE A 171 1.28 -5.61 -14.79
C ILE A 171 -0.03 -6.19 -15.29
N GLN A 172 -1.14 -5.96 -14.56
CA GLN A 172 -2.41 -6.56 -14.97
C GLN A 172 -2.85 -6.06 -16.34
N ALA A 173 -2.83 -6.94 -17.31
CA ALA A 173 -3.30 -6.71 -18.67
C ALA A 173 -4.81 -6.47 -18.75
N GLY A 174 -5.58 -6.52 -17.79
CA GLY A 174 -7.04 -6.33 -17.81
C GLY A 174 -7.52 -4.96 -17.35
N ASN A 175 -6.68 -4.17 -16.72
CA ASN A 175 -7.09 -2.95 -16.06
C ASN A 175 -6.86 -1.69 -16.89
N ARG A 176 -7.49 -1.60 -18.06
CA ARG A 176 -7.78 -0.30 -18.69
C ARG A 176 -6.57 0.52 -19.17
N VAL A 177 -5.35 0.00 -19.09
CA VAL A 177 -4.15 0.67 -19.57
C VAL A 177 -3.72 -0.02 -20.86
N ASN A 178 -4.07 0.58 -21.98
CA ASN A 178 -3.65 0.12 -23.31
C ASN A 178 -2.22 0.61 -23.65
N PHE A 179 -1.34 0.71 -22.63
CA PHE A 179 0.01 1.18 -22.84
C PHE A 179 0.99 0.04 -22.54
N ASP A 180 2.03 -0.03 -23.35
CA ASP A 180 3.21 -0.82 -23.05
C ASP A 180 4.03 -0.11 -21.98
N LEU A 181 4.12 -0.69 -20.78
CA LEU A 181 4.79 -0.13 -19.62
C LEU A 181 5.86 -1.08 -19.08
N PRO A 182 6.89 -1.43 -19.90
CA PRO A 182 7.86 -2.47 -19.55
C PRO A 182 8.73 -2.12 -18.34
N ASP A 183 8.83 -0.84 -17.97
CA ASP A 183 9.64 -0.35 -16.86
C ASP A 183 8.84 0.04 -15.62
N ALA A 184 7.51 -0.05 -15.69
CA ALA A 184 6.67 0.25 -14.55
C ALA A 184 6.67 -0.88 -13.51
N LEU A 185 6.56 -0.50 -12.24
CA LEU A 185 6.33 -1.42 -11.13
C LEU A 185 4.88 -1.33 -10.68
N ARG A 186 4.33 -2.48 -10.32
CA ARG A 186 3.03 -2.56 -9.68
C ARG A 186 3.19 -3.15 -8.29
N TYR A 187 2.82 -2.39 -7.25
CA TYR A 187 2.84 -2.91 -5.90
C TYR A 187 1.93 -4.14 -5.76
N THR A 188 2.33 -5.05 -4.88
CA THR A 188 1.54 -6.21 -4.48
C THR A 188 1.84 -6.57 -3.04
N SER A 189 1.03 -7.45 -2.45
CA SER A 189 1.12 -7.80 -1.03
C SER A 189 0.85 -9.28 -0.83
N PHE A 190 1.52 -9.89 0.13
CA PHE A 190 1.09 -11.16 0.71
C PHE A 190 -0.14 -10.88 1.58
N TRP A 191 -1.32 -10.85 0.95
CA TRP A 191 -2.58 -10.60 1.62
C TRP A 191 -2.84 -11.70 2.66
N TRP A 192 -3.32 -11.29 3.83
CA TRP A 192 -3.61 -12.18 4.94
C TRP A 192 -4.98 -12.85 4.76
N PRO A 193 -5.04 -14.14 4.47
CA PRO A 193 -6.31 -14.87 4.49
C PRO A 193 -6.82 -15.17 5.91
N GLY A 194 -6.05 -14.78 6.94
CA GLY A 194 -6.33 -15.08 8.34
C GLY A 194 -5.25 -14.53 9.30
N PRO A 195 -5.21 -14.99 10.54
CA PRO A 195 -4.40 -14.39 11.61
C PRO A 195 -2.88 -14.65 11.52
N LYS A 196 -2.39 -15.35 10.50
CA LYS A 196 -0.96 -15.66 10.37
C LYS A 196 -0.23 -14.67 9.49
N ALA A 197 1.02 -14.37 9.85
CA ALA A 197 1.95 -13.70 8.96
C ALA A 197 2.25 -14.58 7.73
N PRO A 198 2.57 -13.98 6.57
CA PRO A 198 3.04 -14.73 5.40
C PRO A 198 4.32 -15.52 5.72
N ASP A 199 4.48 -16.68 5.09
CA ASP A 199 5.64 -17.54 5.28
C ASP A 199 6.74 -17.29 4.22
N GLY A 200 6.64 -16.23 3.41
CA GLY A 200 7.54 -15.95 2.30
C GLY A 200 7.96 -14.49 2.19
N PHE A 201 8.96 -14.27 1.35
CA PHE A 201 9.40 -12.94 0.95
C PHE A 201 9.22 -12.75 -0.56
N GLY A 202 9.29 -11.51 -1.02
CA GLY A 202 9.27 -11.26 -2.45
C GLY A 202 9.64 -9.84 -2.83
N PHE A 203 9.94 -9.71 -4.12
CA PHE A 203 10.28 -8.44 -4.73
C PHE A 203 9.45 -8.20 -5.98
N VAL A 204 9.22 -6.95 -6.29
CA VAL A 204 8.57 -6.49 -7.51
C VAL A 204 9.64 -5.96 -8.45
N ILE A 205 9.76 -6.57 -9.60
CA ILE A 205 10.64 -6.12 -10.69
C ILE A 205 9.80 -5.70 -11.88
N ASN A 206 10.36 -4.90 -12.77
CA ASN A 206 9.67 -4.52 -13.99
C ASN A 206 9.65 -5.65 -15.03
N GLN A 207 8.75 -5.56 -16.01
CA GLN A 207 8.61 -6.61 -17.05
C GLN A 207 9.85 -6.78 -17.89
N ARG A 208 10.60 -5.73 -18.17
CA ARG A 208 11.86 -5.80 -18.93
C ARG A 208 12.88 -6.69 -18.23
N THR A 209 13.08 -6.48 -16.93
CA THR A 209 13.94 -7.32 -16.10
C THR A 209 13.43 -8.76 -16.04
N GLY A 210 12.12 -8.94 -15.81
CA GLY A 210 11.51 -10.26 -15.78
C GLY A 210 11.68 -11.04 -17.08
N GLN A 211 11.52 -10.39 -18.23
CA GLN A 211 11.75 -10.99 -19.55
C GLN A 211 13.22 -11.35 -19.78
N ALA A 212 14.15 -10.49 -19.36
CA ALA A 212 15.59 -10.77 -19.47
C ALA A 212 15.98 -12.01 -18.63
N LEU A 213 15.46 -12.13 -17.39
CA LEU A 213 15.69 -13.31 -16.56
C LEU A 213 15.08 -14.59 -17.17
N ARG A 214 13.85 -14.52 -17.71
CA ARG A 214 13.21 -15.66 -18.41
C ARG A 214 14.02 -16.11 -19.62
N SER A 215 14.54 -15.17 -20.41
CA SER A 215 15.35 -15.50 -21.60
C SER A 215 16.64 -16.22 -21.22
N GLN A 216 17.28 -15.81 -20.12
CA GLN A 216 18.49 -16.48 -19.62
C GLN A 216 18.18 -17.88 -19.11
N LEU A 217 17.13 -18.07 -18.35
CA LEU A 217 16.68 -19.37 -17.86
C LEU A 217 16.32 -20.31 -19.02
N ALA A 218 15.61 -19.79 -20.04
CA ALA A 218 15.30 -20.57 -21.27
C ALA A 218 16.54 -20.97 -22.06
N GLY A 219 17.59 -20.14 -22.00
CA GLY A 219 18.92 -20.47 -22.59
C GLY A 219 19.75 -21.43 -21.74
N GLY A 220 19.22 -21.95 -20.62
CA GLY A 220 19.90 -22.90 -19.74
C GLY A 220 20.86 -22.26 -18.73
N ALA A 221 20.85 -20.96 -18.56
CA ALA A 221 21.64 -20.27 -17.52
C ALA A 221 21.12 -20.56 -16.11
N ASP A 222 22.04 -20.73 -15.16
CA ASP A 222 21.71 -20.73 -13.73
C ASP A 222 21.56 -19.27 -13.26
N VAL A 223 20.32 -18.83 -13.08
CA VAL A 223 20.02 -17.48 -12.62
C VAL A 223 19.84 -17.51 -11.11
N ARG A 224 20.63 -16.72 -10.42
CA ARG A 224 20.59 -16.61 -8.95
C ARG A 224 20.47 -15.14 -8.51
N VAL A 225 19.82 -14.96 -7.39
CA VAL A 225 19.67 -13.65 -6.75
C VAL A 225 20.08 -13.70 -5.28
N ARG A 226 20.68 -12.62 -4.79
CA ARG A 226 20.89 -12.38 -3.37
C ARG A 226 19.77 -11.48 -2.87
N ALA A 227 18.98 -11.99 -1.94
CA ALA A 227 17.90 -11.27 -1.31
C ALA A 227 18.26 -10.95 0.14
N ARG A 228 18.01 -9.70 0.55
CA ARG A 228 18.02 -9.27 1.93
C ARG A 228 16.73 -8.52 2.20
N VAL A 229 16.00 -8.91 3.22
CA VAL A 229 14.81 -8.21 3.73
C VAL A 229 14.92 -8.14 5.24
N GLU A 230 14.87 -6.95 5.79
CA GLU A 230 14.79 -6.67 7.21
C GLU A 230 13.39 -6.16 7.52
N SER A 231 12.55 -7.03 8.04
CA SER A 231 11.16 -6.71 8.34
C SER A 231 10.72 -7.34 9.65
N ARG A 232 9.64 -6.82 10.21
CA ARG A 232 9.05 -7.37 11.43
C ARG A 232 7.53 -7.29 11.39
N PHE A 233 6.91 -8.25 12.09
CA PHE A 233 5.49 -8.26 12.35
C PHE A 233 5.28 -8.11 13.86
N TYR A 234 4.35 -7.26 14.25
CA TYR A 234 4.06 -7.02 15.66
C TYR A 234 2.62 -6.58 15.87
N ARG A 235 2.17 -6.64 17.13
CA ARG A 235 0.86 -6.08 17.49
C ARG A 235 0.95 -4.56 17.45
N GLY A 236 0.10 -3.95 16.66
CA GLY A 236 0.11 -2.52 16.41
C GLY A 236 -1.29 -1.92 16.42
N SER A 237 -1.51 -0.88 15.61
CA SER A 237 -2.79 -0.20 15.50
C SER A 237 -3.22 0.06 14.06
N LEU A 238 -4.54 0.06 13.87
CA LEU A 238 -5.24 0.58 12.72
C LEU A 238 -5.83 1.93 13.14
N ASP A 239 -5.22 3.01 12.68
CA ASP A 239 -5.59 4.34 13.13
C ASP A 239 -6.64 4.94 12.19
N VAL A 240 -7.68 5.56 12.77
CA VAL A 240 -8.71 6.32 12.07
C VAL A 240 -8.69 7.73 12.60
N VAL A 241 -8.44 8.71 11.75
CA VAL A 241 -8.53 10.13 12.12
C VAL A 241 -9.94 10.59 11.87
N GLU A 242 -10.53 11.23 12.87
CA GLU A 242 -11.85 11.82 12.83
C GLU A 242 -11.78 13.34 13.08
N ALA A 243 -12.57 14.10 12.34
CA ALA A 243 -12.83 15.51 12.61
C ALA A 243 -14.32 15.81 12.48
N PHE A 244 -14.82 16.71 13.33
CA PHE A 244 -16.22 17.03 13.37
C PHE A 244 -16.46 18.55 13.41
N ILE A 245 -17.37 19.02 12.53
CA ILE A 245 -17.93 20.36 12.55
C ILE A 245 -19.37 20.22 13.06
N PRO A 246 -19.71 20.74 14.27
CA PRO A 246 -21.03 20.57 14.83
C PRO A 246 -22.08 21.35 14.04
N GLY A 247 -23.25 20.75 13.89
CA GLY A 247 -24.45 21.38 13.33
C GLY A 247 -25.24 22.17 14.36
N THR A 248 -26.39 22.71 13.92
CA THR A 248 -27.39 23.32 14.78
C THR A 248 -28.46 22.32 15.21
N GLU A 249 -28.55 21.15 14.54
CA GLU A 249 -29.42 20.03 14.86
C GLU A 249 -28.54 18.81 15.17
N GLU A 250 -28.81 18.09 16.27
CA GLU A 250 -27.95 17.04 16.79
C GLU A 250 -28.28 15.65 16.24
N GLU A 251 -29.46 15.47 15.64
CA GLU A 251 -29.96 14.13 15.29
C GLU A 251 -29.39 13.52 13.99
N GLN A 252 -28.78 14.34 13.15
CA GLN A 252 -28.29 13.88 11.83
C GLN A 252 -26.94 14.48 11.49
N GLU A 253 -26.08 13.68 10.89
CA GLU A 253 -24.78 14.08 10.42
C GLU A 253 -24.60 13.79 8.91
N ILE A 254 -23.70 14.51 8.27
CA ILE A 254 -23.14 14.20 6.96
C ILE A 254 -21.79 13.56 7.19
N LEU A 255 -21.63 12.31 6.77
CA LEU A 255 -20.36 11.61 6.86
C LEU A 255 -19.60 11.74 5.54
N LEU A 256 -18.34 12.18 5.64
CA LEU A 256 -17.38 12.24 4.56
C LEU A 256 -16.25 11.25 4.87
N VAL A 257 -15.88 10.42 3.89
CA VAL A 257 -14.89 9.35 4.08
C VAL A 257 -13.83 9.41 3.01
N ALA A 258 -12.57 9.25 3.40
CA ALA A 258 -11.47 8.99 2.48
C ALA A 258 -10.51 7.99 3.11
N HIS A 259 -10.01 7.01 2.33
CA HIS A 259 -8.92 6.20 2.85
C HIS A 259 -7.58 6.92 2.70
N LEU A 260 -6.73 6.80 3.73
CA LEU A 260 -5.44 7.47 3.79
C LEU A 260 -4.29 6.55 3.38
N CYS A 261 -4.47 5.24 3.58
CA CYS A 261 -3.45 4.26 3.28
C CYS A 261 -3.17 4.16 1.78
N HIS A 262 -1.97 3.87 1.43
CA HIS A 262 -1.46 3.28 0.17
C HIS A 262 0.07 3.26 0.16
N PRO A 263 0.71 2.42 -0.67
CA PRO A 263 2.16 2.50 -0.85
C PRO A 263 2.61 3.84 -1.43
N LEU A 264 3.84 4.21 -1.18
CA LEU A 264 4.49 5.38 -1.76
C LEU A 264 4.72 5.15 -3.28
N PRO A 265 4.46 6.15 -4.17
CA PRO A 265 3.92 7.48 -3.85
C PRO A 265 2.39 7.53 -3.81
N SER A 266 1.67 6.80 -4.66
CA SER A 266 0.20 6.69 -4.76
C SER A 266 -0.54 8.03 -4.57
N ALA A 267 -0.29 8.97 -5.47
CA ALA A 267 -0.86 10.30 -5.39
C ALA A 267 -2.37 10.30 -5.69
N HIS A 268 -2.80 9.54 -6.72
CA HIS A 268 -4.21 9.44 -7.09
C HIS A 268 -4.98 8.53 -6.13
N ASP A 269 -4.43 7.37 -5.82
CA ASP A 269 -5.03 6.39 -4.90
C ASP A 269 -4.22 6.30 -3.59
N ASN A 270 -4.61 6.95 -2.52
CA ASN A 270 -5.72 7.89 -2.42
C ASN A 270 -5.30 9.17 -1.69
N ALA A 271 -4.03 9.61 -1.87
CA ALA A 271 -3.62 10.88 -1.30
C ALA A 271 -4.50 12.05 -1.79
N SER A 272 -5.00 11.96 -3.05
CA SER A 272 -5.87 12.99 -3.61
C SER A 272 -7.21 13.10 -2.90
N GLY A 273 -7.88 11.97 -2.61
CA GLY A 273 -9.14 11.94 -1.86
C GLY A 273 -8.95 12.39 -0.41
N ALA A 274 -7.90 11.90 0.25
CA ALA A 274 -7.56 12.31 1.62
C ALA A 274 -7.24 13.81 1.71
N ALA A 275 -6.48 14.35 0.75
CA ALA A 275 -6.15 15.77 0.66
C ALA A 275 -7.36 16.66 0.33
N ALA A 276 -8.22 16.20 -0.58
CA ALA A 276 -9.46 16.92 -0.90
C ALA A 276 -10.37 17.03 0.33
N LEU A 277 -10.55 15.92 1.06
CA LEU A 277 -11.33 15.89 2.30
C LEU A 277 -10.73 16.84 3.35
N LEU A 278 -9.41 16.82 3.54
CA LEU A 278 -8.70 17.71 4.46
C LEU A 278 -8.90 19.18 4.08
N THR A 279 -8.75 19.52 2.80
CA THR A 279 -8.95 20.89 2.29
C THR A 279 -10.39 21.36 2.49
N VAL A 280 -11.38 20.48 2.27
CA VAL A 280 -12.80 20.80 2.49
C VAL A 280 -13.07 21.09 3.95
N MET A 281 -12.60 20.23 4.86
CA MET A 281 -12.85 20.40 6.30
C MET A 281 -12.21 21.67 6.87
N THR A 282 -10.95 21.93 6.50
CA THR A 282 -10.24 23.15 6.98
C THR A 282 -10.83 24.43 6.38
N MET A 283 -11.27 24.41 5.12
CA MET A 283 -11.97 25.52 4.49
C MET A 283 -13.31 25.80 5.15
N LEU A 284 -14.15 24.78 5.39
CA LEU A 284 -15.45 24.94 6.04
C LEU A 284 -15.30 25.49 7.45
N ALA A 285 -14.36 24.97 8.24
CA ALA A 285 -14.05 25.49 9.57
C ALA A 285 -13.73 27.00 9.51
N SER A 286 -12.81 27.39 8.63
CA SER A 286 -12.41 28.80 8.47
C SER A 286 -13.57 29.73 8.03
N LEU A 287 -14.43 29.26 7.13
CA LEU A 287 -15.58 30.05 6.68
C LEU A 287 -16.63 30.23 7.81
N ILE A 288 -16.85 29.20 8.61
CA ILE A 288 -17.78 29.24 9.74
C ILE A 288 -17.22 30.14 10.85
N ASP A 289 -15.96 29.95 11.23
CA ASP A 289 -15.31 30.74 12.29
C ASP A 289 -15.23 32.23 11.95
N SER A 290 -15.01 32.55 10.68
CA SER A 290 -15.02 33.94 10.20
C SER A 290 -16.41 34.54 10.01
N GLY A 291 -17.49 33.81 10.26
CA GLY A 291 -18.88 34.22 10.09
C GLY A 291 -19.32 34.38 8.61
N LYS A 292 -18.49 33.99 7.65
CA LYS A 292 -18.84 34.06 6.22
C LYS A 292 -19.81 32.96 5.80
N LEU A 293 -19.79 31.83 6.50
CA LEU A 293 -20.73 30.73 6.35
C LEU A 293 -21.44 30.49 7.68
N PRO A 294 -22.76 30.39 7.71
CA PRO A 294 -23.46 30.03 8.95
C PRO A 294 -23.12 28.57 9.30
N ARG A 295 -23.22 28.25 10.59
CA ARG A 295 -23.11 26.88 11.05
C ARG A 295 -24.15 26.01 10.34
N PRO A 296 -23.75 24.84 9.82
CA PRO A 296 -24.65 23.97 9.06
C PRO A 296 -25.75 23.42 9.96
N ARG A 297 -26.89 23.05 9.38
CA ARG A 297 -28.00 22.45 10.13
C ARG A 297 -27.58 21.08 10.69
N ARG A 298 -26.98 20.23 9.83
CA ARG A 298 -26.45 18.91 10.22
C ARG A 298 -24.96 19.01 10.53
N GLY A 299 -24.50 18.23 11.50
CA GLY A 299 -23.07 18.06 11.73
C GLY A 299 -22.36 17.49 10.50
N ILE A 300 -21.10 17.83 10.33
CA ILE A 300 -20.26 17.28 9.26
C ILE A 300 -19.11 16.51 9.92
N ARG A 301 -19.12 15.20 9.76
CA ARG A 301 -18.07 14.31 10.25
C ARG A 301 -17.21 13.87 9.08
N ALA A 302 -15.90 14.00 9.22
CA ALA A 302 -14.92 13.49 8.27
C ALA A 302 -14.08 12.41 8.93
N ILE A 303 -13.84 11.31 8.22
CA ILE A 303 -12.96 10.23 8.68
C ILE A 303 -11.95 9.85 7.61
N TRP A 304 -10.70 9.66 8.03
CA TRP A 304 -9.60 9.10 7.24
C TRP A 304 -9.29 7.71 7.78
N VAL A 305 -9.47 6.71 6.94
CA VAL A 305 -9.45 5.29 7.34
C VAL A 305 -8.37 4.50 6.61
N PRO A 306 -7.92 3.35 7.14
CA PRO A 306 -7.23 2.33 6.36
C PRO A 306 -8.22 1.63 5.42
N GLU A 307 -7.86 1.47 4.14
CA GLU A 307 -8.67 0.76 3.14
C GLU A 307 -8.88 -0.71 3.52
N PHE A 308 -10.07 -1.27 3.25
CA PHE A 308 -10.51 -2.65 3.53
C PHE A 308 -10.44 -3.12 4.98
N SER A 309 -9.84 -2.36 5.85
CA SER A 309 -9.65 -2.74 7.25
C SER A 309 -10.14 -1.68 8.23
N GLY A 310 -10.54 -0.52 7.70
CA GLY A 310 -11.09 0.60 8.46
C GLY A 310 -12.61 0.61 8.56
#